data_e0c8f41205088dd94061940b8f201211
#
_entry.id   e0c8f41205088dd94061940b8f201211
#
_cell.length_a   1.000
_cell.length_b   1.000
_cell.length_c   1.000
_cell.angle_alpha   90.00
_cell.angle_beta   90.00
_cell.angle_gamma   90.00
#
_symmetry.space_group_name_H-M   'P 1'
#
loop_
_entity.id
_entity.type
_entity.pdbx_description
1 polymer ?
#
loop_
_entity_poly.entity_id
_entity_poly.type
_entity_poly.pdbx_seq_one_letter_code
_entity_poly.pdbx_strand_id
1 'polypeptide(L)'
;MRYWDSSALVSLFVDEKETSRRQALLREDRQVVTWWGSSVECASALHRLHRQGDLDAAGLVQAGERCETLARTWLEIEASDRLRRRALRLLRVHPLRAADALQLAAALVAADEDPRGLDLVSSDARLSEAAAREGFTVR
;
A
#
# COMPACT_ATOMS: atom_id res chain seq x y z
N MET A 1 -12.90 -2.32 6.57
CA MET A 1 -11.44 -2.06 6.72
C MET A 1 -10.71 -2.88 5.66
N ARG A 2 -9.79 -2.25 4.92
CA ARG A 2 -8.94 -2.92 3.94
C ARG A 2 -7.49 -2.51 4.14
N TYR A 3 -6.57 -3.43 3.88
CA TYR A 3 -5.15 -3.09 3.84
C TYR A 3 -4.81 -2.52 2.45
N TRP A 4 -4.12 -1.37 2.44
CA TRP A 4 -3.71 -0.68 1.23
C TRP A 4 -2.18 -0.60 1.18
N ASP A 5 -1.57 -1.17 0.15
CA ASP A 5 -0.16 -0.94 -0.10
C ASP A 5 0.08 0.43 -0.76
N SER A 6 1.33 0.89 -0.76
CA SER A 6 1.70 2.20 -1.30
C SER A 6 1.36 2.37 -2.77
N SER A 7 1.43 1.31 -3.59
CA SER A 7 1.10 1.40 -5.02
C SER A 7 -0.37 1.72 -5.26
N ALA A 8 -1.25 1.13 -4.46
CA ALA A 8 -2.69 1.39 -4.53
C ALA A 8 -3.05 2.76 -3.93
N LEU A 9 -2.35 3.20 -2.88
CA LEU A 9 -2.52 4.54 -2.30
C LEU A 9 -2.14 5.62 -3.31
N VAL A 10 -1.00 5.50 -3.99
CA VAL A 10 -0.55 6.47 -5.02
C VAL A 10 -1.60 6.63 -6.11
N SER A 11 -2.26 5.56 -6.54
CA SER A 11 -3.34 5.61 -7.53
C SER A 11 -4.57 6.43 -7.09
N LEU A 12 -4.71 6.76 -5.80
CA LEU A 12 -5.75 7.67 -5.31
C LEU A 12 -5.37 9.15 -5.50
N PHE A 13 -4.09 9.46 -5.61
CA PHE A 13 -3.57 10.82 -5.58
C PHE A 13 -3.20 11.35 -6.96
N VAL A 14 -2.87 10.46 -7.89
CA VAL A 14 -2.51 10.78 -9.27
C VAL A 14 -3.57 10.20 -10.23
N ASP A 15 -3.70 10.80 -11.41
CA ASP A 15 -4.62 10.32 -12.43
C ASP A 15 -3.98 9.19 -13.23
N GLU A 16 -4.40 7.96 -12.93
CA GLU A 16 -3.93 6.72 -13.53
C GLU A 16 -5.11 5.84 -13.95
N LYS A 17 -4.84 4.78 -14.73
CA LYS A 17 -5.86 3.83 -15.20
C LYS A 17 -6.69 3.23 -14.06
N GLU A 18 -6.08 2.97 -12.92
CA GLU A 18 -6.72 2.33 -11.76
C GLU A 18 -7.42 3.32 -10.81
N THR A 19 -7.25 4.62 -10.98
CA THR A 19 -7.73 5.66 -10.04
C THR A 19 -9.21 5.53 -9.73
N SER A 20 -10.07 5.42 -10.77
CA SER A 20 -11.53 5.33 -10.58
C SER A 20 -11.93 4.08 -9.78
N ARG A 21 -11.27 2.95 -10.04
CA ARG A 21 -11.49 1.69 -9.31
C ARG A 21 -11.06 1.82 -7.85
N ARG A 22 -9.88 2.40 -7.60
CA ARG A 22 -9.36 2.61 -6.23
C ARG A 22 -10.25 3.56 -5.43
N GLN A 23 -10.69 4.64 -6.05
CA GLN A 23 -11.65 5.57 -5.43
C GLN A 23 -12.99 4.90 -5.12
N ALA A 24 -13.48 4.01 -5.97
CA ALA A 24 -14.69 3.24 -5.69
C ALA A 24 -14.52 2.35 -4.45
N LEU A 25 -13.41 1.60 -4.36
CA LEU A 25 -13.09 0.78 -3.19
C LEU A 25 -12.99 1.60 -1.90
N LEU A 26 -12.39 2.80 -1.97
CA LEU A 26 -12.29 3.70 -0.82
C LEU A 26 -13.66 4.28 -0.41
N ARG A 27 -14.57 4.52 -1.37
CA ARG A 27 -15.96 4.95 -1.04
C ARG A 27 -16.78 3.86 -0.39
N GLU A 28 -16.58 2.60 -0.78
CA GLU A 28 -17.25 1.43 -0.18
C GLU A 28 -16.81 1.22 1.27
N ASP A 29 -15.54 1.39 1.54
CA ASP A 29 -14.98 1.23 2.89
C ASP A 29 -13.83 2.22 3.08
N ARG A 30 -14.07 3.23 3.91
CA ARG A 30 -13.14 4.34 4.18
C ARG A 30 -12.04 4.01 5.19
N GLN A 31 -12.11 2.84 5.81
CA GLN A 31 -11.10 2.42 6.80
C GLN A 31 -9.88 1.86 6.09
N VAL A 32 -8.89 2.71 5.91
CA VAL A 32 -7.57 2.36 5.35
C VAL A 32 -6.66 1.89 6.45
N VAL A 33 -6.06 0.71 6.26
CA VAL A 33 -4.93 0.25 7.06
C VAL A 33 -3.72 0.14 6.14
N THR A 34 -2.59 0.61 6.59
CA THR A 34 -1.34 0.52 5.85
C THR A 34 -0.16 0.38 6.80
N TRP A 35 1.05 0.24 6.28
CA TRP A 35 2.21 0.15 7.15
C TRP A 35 2.85 1.52 7.38
N TRP A 36 3.55 1.70 8.46
CA TRP A 36 4.19 2.95 8.88
C TRP A 36 5.04 3.61 7.80
N GLY A 37 5.75 2.85 6.98
CA GLY A 37 6.58 3.36 5.89
C GLY A 37 5.81 3.79 4.64
N SER A 38 4.51 3.56 4.55
CA SER A 38 3.73 3.82 3.33
C SER A 38 3.72 5.30 2.93
N SER A 39 3.75 6.23 3.88
CA SER A 39 3.85 7.66 3.57
C SER A 39 5.17 8.00 2.84
N VAL A 40 6.28 7.39 3.26
CA VAL A 40 7.59 7.56 2.62
C VAL A 40 7.61 6.92 1.22
N GLU A 41 7.02 5.74 1.08
CA GLU A 41 6.91 5.06 -0.22
C GLU A 41 6.02 5.85 -1.20
N CYS A 42 4.90 6.40 -0.73
CA CYS A 42 4.04 7.29 -1.53
C CYS A 42 4.79 8.54 -1.98
N ALA A 43 5.47 9.22 -1.06
CA ALA A 43 6.28 10.39 -1.39
C ALA A 43 7.38 10.05 -2.42
N SER A 44 8.08 8.92 -2.24
CA SER A 44 9.08 8.43 -3.18
C SER A 44 8.50 8.22 -4.58
N ALA A 45 7.31 7.60 -4.68
CA ALA A 45 6.63 7.36 -5.95
C ALA A 45 6.21 8.68 -6.63
N LEU A 46 5.62 9.62 -5.88
CA LEU A 46 5.20 10.93 -6.41
C LEU A 46 6.40 11.74 -6.93
N HIS A 47 7.50 11.79 -6.18
CA HIS A 47 8.72 12.46 -6.63
C HIS A 47 9.36 11.78 -7.84
N ARG A 48 9.30 10.45 -7.94
CA ARG A 48 9.75 9.72 -9.13
C ARG A 48 8.92 10.11 -10.37
N LEU A 49 7.59 10.12 -10.27
CA LEU A 49 6.70 10.56 -11.35
C LEU A 49 7.00 11.97 -11.80
N HIS A 50 7.28 12.88 -10.85
CA HIS A 50 7.68 14.25 -11.17
C HIS A 50 9.02 14.30 -11.93
N ARG A 51 10.04 13.58 -11.46
CA ARG A 51 11.36 13.54 -12.17
C ARG A 51 11.28 12.93 -13.56
N GLN A 52 10.34 12.00 -13.78
CA GLN A 52 10.09 11.38 -15.10
C GLN A 52 9.26 12.26 -16.05
N GLY A 53 8.71 13.37 -15.56
CA GLY A 53 7.86 14.26 -16.35
C GLY A 53 6.39 13.83 -16.42
N ASP A 54 5.99 12.78 -15.70
CA ASP A 54 4.61 12.26 -15.65
C ASP A 54 3.72 13.07 -14.70
N LEU A 55 4.31 13.90 -13.85
CA LEU A 55 3.64 14.76 -12.89
C LEU A 55 4.35 16.12 -12.86
N ASP A 56 3.63 17.20 -13.14
CA ASP A 56 4.18 18.55 -13.05
C ASP A 56 4.30 19.03 -11.59
N ALA A 57 4.92 20.20 -11.37
CA ALA A 57 5.14 20.73 -10.04
C ALA A 57 3.83 20.97 -9.27
N ALA A 58 2.79 21.48 -9.93
CA ALA A 58 1.48 21.70 -9.33
C ALA A 58 0.80 20.37 -8.98
N GLY A 59 0.87 19.38 -9.86
CA GLY A 59 0.37 18.03 -9.63
C GLY A 59 1.07 17.34 -8.47
N LEU A 60 2.38 17.49 -8.33
CA LEU A 60 3.14 16.96 -7.20
C LEU A 60 2.66 17.53 -5.86
N VAL A 61 2.47 18.85 -5.79
CA VAL A 61 1.95 19.51 -4.58
C VAL A 61 0.55 19.01 -4.24
N GLN A 62 -0.36 18.98 -5.22
CA GLN A 62 -1.74 18.51 -5.01
C GLN A 62 -1.80 17.04 -4.58
N ALA A 63 -1.01 16.17 -5.20
CA ALA A 63 -0.94 14.76 -4.84
C ALA A 63 -0.39 14.57 -3.42
N GLY A 64 0.62 15.33 -3.04
CA GLY A 64 1.18 15.36 -1.69
C GLY A 64 0.15 15.76 -0.64
N GLU A 65 -0.60 16.85 -0.86
CA GLU A 65 -1.65 17.32 0.04
C GLU A 65 -2.79 16.28 0.21
N ARG A 66 -3.16 15.59 -0.88
CA ARG A 66 -4.16 14.50 -0.82
C ARG A 66 -3.64 13.32 0.00
N CYS A 67 -2.38 12.96 -0.19
CA CYS A 67 -1.74 11.91 0.58
C CYS A 67 -1.71 12.25 2.08
N GLU A 68 -1.27 13.45 2.44
CA GLU A 68 -1.25 13.92 3.83
C GLU A 68 -2.65 13.94 4.45
N THR A 69 -3.66 14.37 3.69
CA THR A 69 -5.05 14.41 4.15
C THR A 69 -5.56 13.00 4.49
N LEU A 70 -5.30 12.02 3.63
CA LEU A 70 -5.68 10.63 3.88
C LEU A 70 -4.87 10.04 5.04
N ALA A 71 -3.57 10.35 5.13
CA ALA A 71 -2.67 9.86 6.17
C ALA A 71 -3.10 10.25 7.59
N ARG A 72 -3.83 11.36 7.75
CA ARG A 72 -4.38 11.77 9.06
C ARG A 72 -5.48 10.84 9.58
N THR A 73 -6.03 9.99 8.72
CA THR A 73 -7.19 9.15 9.05
C THR A 73 -6.95 7.66 8.86
N TRP A 74 -5.88 7.25 8.21
CA TRP A 74 -5.56 5.84 8.08
C TRP A 74 -4.98 5.27 9.38
N LEU A 75 -5.04 3.96 9.53
CA LEU A 75 -4.42 3.22 10.63
C LEU A 75 -3.06 2.69 10.15
N GLU A 76 -2.04 2.91 10.94
CA GLU A 76 -0.68 2.43 10.63
C GLU A 76 -0.32 1.20 11.45
N ILE A 77 0.23 0.20 10.77
CA ILE A 77 0.92 -0.92 11.42
C ILE A 77 2.36 -0.47 11.67
N GLU A 78 2.71 -0.33 12.93
CA GLU A 78 4.01 0.16 13.36
C GLU A 78 5.15 -0.84 13.10
N ALA A 79 6.36 -0.31 12.97
CA ALA A 79 7.56 -1.10 12.88
C ALA A 79 7.80 -1.87 14.19
N SER A 80 7.82 -3.20 14.11
CA SER A 80 8.02 -4.09 15.25
C SER A 80 8.90 -5.28 14.89
N ASP A 81 9.46 -5.94 15.90
CA ASP A 81 10.21 -7.17 15.69
C ASP A 81 9.34 -8.30 15.13
N ARG A 82 8.05 -8.34 15.45
CA ARG A 82 7.08 -9.27 14.85
C ARG A 82 7.00 -9.06 13.35
N LEU A 83 6.81 -7.82 12.91
CA LEU A 83 6.73 -7.45 11.49
C LEU A 83 8.05 -7.77 10.77
N ARG A 84 9.20 -7.40 11.35
CA ARG A 84 10.51 -7.68 10.77
C ARG A 84 10.73 -9.18 10.56
N ARG A 85 10.46 -10.02 11.55
CA ARG A 85 10.59 -11.48 11.42
C ARG A 85 9.67 -12.02 10.33
N ARG A 86 8.44 -11.49 10.22
CA ARG A 86 7.50 -11.87 9.17
C ARG A 86 8.04 -11.51 7.79
N ALA A 87 8.55 -10.29 7.58
CA ALA A 87 9.12 -9.85 6.31
C ALA A 87 10.32 -10.74 5.89
N LEU A 88 11.22 -11.06 6.84
CA LEU A 88 12.34 -11.96 6.58
C LEU A 88 11.90 -13.37 6.16
N ARG A 89 10.80 -13.88 6.73
CA ARG A 89 10.22 -15.15 6.30
C ARG A 89 9.67 -15.06 4.87
N LEU A 90 8.91 -14.01 4.56
CA LEU A 90 8.30 -13.81 3.24
C LEU A 90 9.35 -13.75 2.12
N LEU A 91 10.51 -13.13 2.37
CA LEU A 91 11.62 -13.10 1.43
C LEU A 91 12.22 -14.49 1.10
N ARG A 92 12.01 -15.48 1.97
CA ARG A 92 12.47 -16.87 1.70
C ARG A 92 11.50 -17.65 0.82
N VAL A 93 10.24 -17.27 0.77
CA VAL A 93 9.16 -18.04 0.10
C VAL A 93 8.60 -17.33 -1.13
N HIS A 94 8.81 -16.02 -1.26
CA HIS A 94 8.31 -15.22 -2.36
C HIS A 94 9.41 -14.37 -3.01
N PRO A 95 9.37 -14.16 -4.34
CA PRO A 95 10.32 -13.30 -5.05
C PRO A 95 9.97 -11.81 -4.87
N LEU A 96 10.05 -11.32 -3.63
CA LEU A 96 9.73 -9.95 -3.24
C LEU A 96 10.98 -9.12 -3.03
N ARG A 97 10.86 -7.81 -3.21
CA ARG A 97 11.83 -6.83 -2.72
C ARG A 97 11.55 -6.50 -1.25
N ALA A 98 12.49 -5.84 -0.60
CA ALA A 98 12.38 -5.52 0.83
C ALA A 98 11.11 -4.72 1.16
N ALA A 99 10.78 -3.69 0.35
CA ALA A 99 9.58 -2.89 0.55
C ALA A 99 8.29 -3.73 0.44
N ASP A 100 8.19 -4.59 -0.58
CA ASP A 100 7.02 -5.45 -0.77
C ASP A 100 6.87 -6.47 0.38
N ALA A 101 8.00 -7.01 0.86
CA ALA A 101 7.99 -7.92 2.00
C ALA A 101 7.53 -7.22 3.30
N LEU A 102 7.91 -5.96 3.50
CA LEU A 102 7.44 -5.16 4.64
C LEU A 102 5.95 -4.83 4.52
N GLN A 103 5.46 -4.47 3.33
CA GLN A 103 4.04 -4.26 3.06
C GLN A 103 3.21 -5.52 3.35
N LEU A 104 3.63 -6.68 2.81
CA LEU A 104 2.91 -7.93 3.03
C LEU A 104 2.98 -8.39 4.50
N ALA A 105 4.12 -8.20 5.15
CA ALA A 105 4.26 -8.48 6.57
C ALA A 105 3.33 -7.63 7.43
N ALA A 106 3.21 -6.34 7.11
CA ALA A 106 2.29 -5.44 7.80
C ALA A 106 0.83 -5.84 7.57
N ALA A 107 0.47 -6.27 6.35
CA ALA A 107 -0.86 -6.78 6.04
C ALA A 107 -1.20 -8.04 6.88
N LEU A 108 -0.26 -8.98 7.00
CA LEU A 108 -0.44 -10.18 7.84
C LEU A 108 -0.58 -9.83 9.33
N VAL A 109 0.20 -8.87 9.82
CA VAL A 109 0.08 -8.37 11.21
C VAL A 109 -1.28 -7.70 11.41
N ALA A 110 -1.75 -6.89 10.44
CA ALA A 110 -3.07 -6.23 10.48
C ALA A 110 -4.23 -7.24 10.51
N ALA A 111 -4.06 -8.36 9.81
CA ALA A 111 -5.03 -9.45 9.75
C ALA A 111 -4.93 -10.41 10.95
N ASP A 112 -4.09 -10.12 11.93
CA ASP A 112 -3.75 -11.02 13.04
C ASP A 112 -3.40 -12.44 12.57
N GLU A 113 -2.65 -12.54 11.48
CA GLU A 113 -2.22 -13.78 10.81
C GLU A 113 -3.37 -14.61 10.18
N ASP A 114 -4.58 -14.07 10.11
CA ASP A 114 -5.71 -14.66 9.39
C ASP A 114 -6.18 -13.74 8.24
N PRO A 115 -5.61 -13.88 7.05
CA PRO A 115 -5.87 -12.97 5.93
C PRO A 115 -7.29 -13.03 5.37
N ARG A 116 -8.10 -14.04 5.73
CA ARG A 116 -9.47 -14.23 5.20
C ARG A 116 -10.42 -13.09 5.57
N GLY A 117 -10.14 -12.36 6.64
CA GLY A 117 -10.96 -11.27 7.15
C GLY A 117 -10.56 -9.88 6.66
N LEU A 118 -9.51 -9.76 5.85
CA LEU A 118 -8.93 -8.48 5.43
C LEU A 118 -8.56 -8.49 3.95
N ASP A 119 -9.29 -7.72 3.12
CA ASP A 119 -8.90 -7.54 1.73
C ASP A 119 -7.60 -6.73 1.63
N LEU A 120 -6.73 -7.10 0.70
CA LEU A 120 -5.52 -6.36 0.36
C LEU A 120 -5.70 -5.65 -0.98
N VAL A 121 -5.46 -4.35 -1.00
CA VAL A 121 -5.55 -3.51 -2.20
C VAL A 121 -4.14 -3.18 -2.69
N SER A 122 -3.80 -3.61 -3.89
CA SER A 122 -2.48 -3.40 -4.49
C SER A 122 -2.58 -3.17 -6.00
N SER A 123 -1.66 -2.37 -6.54
CA SER A 123 -1.42 -2.23 -7.98
C SER A 123 -0.10 -2.92 -8.41
N ASP A 124 0.65 -3.48 -7.47
CA ASP A 124 1.87 -4.24 -7.73
C ASP A 124 1.55 -5.73 -7.98
N ALA A 125 1.93 -6.25 -9.14
CA ALA A 125 1.63 -7.62 -9.53
C ALA A 125 2.37 -8.67 -8.67
N ARG A 126 3.62 -8.41 -8.28
CA ARG A 126 4.40 -9.35 -7.45
C ARG A 126 3.85 -9.43 -6.05
N LEU A 127 3.56 -8.26 -5.46
CA LEU A 127 2.95 -8.18 -4.14
C LEU A 127 1.57 -8.85 -4.15
N SER A 128 0.76 -8.58 -5.18
CA SER A 128 -0.57 -9.19 -5.36
C SER A 128 -0.51 -10.70 -5.43
N GLU A 129 0.44 -11.27 -6.20
CA GLU A 129 0.62 -12.71 -6.30
C GLU A 129 1.05 -13.32 -4.96
N ALA A 130 2.02 -12.71 -4.28
CA ALA A 130 2.47 -13.17 -2.97
C ALA A 130 1.36 -13.10 -1.93
N ALA A 131 0.60 -12.00 -1.90
CA ALA A 131 -0.53 -11.82 -0.99
C ALA A 131 -1.63 -12.87 -1.22
N ALA A 132 -1.96 -13.18 -2.47
CA ALA A 132 -2.92 -14.23 -2.79
C ALA A 132 -2.43 -15.61 -2.31
N ARG A 133 -1.14 -15.90 -2.43
CA ARG A 133 -0.54 -17.16 -1.91
C ARG A 133 -0.53 -17.22 -0.38
N GLU A 134 -0.43 -16.09 0.31
CA GLU A 134 -0.57 -16.00 1.77
C GLU A 134 -2.05 -16.03 2.22
N GLY A 135 -3.02 -16.05 1.29
CA GLY A 135 -4.45 -16.23 1.56
C GLY A 135 -5.30 -14.96 1.56
N PHE A 136 -4.74 -13.82 1.16
CA PHE A 136 -5.53 -12.59 1.02
C PHE A 136 -6.45 -12.61 -0.20
N THR A 137 -7.63 -11.99 -0.06
CA THR A 137 -8.40 -11.53 -1.21
C THR A 137 -7.78 -10.23 -1.72
N VAL A 138 -7.20 -10.28 -2.93
CA VAL A 138 -6.56 -9.11 -3.54
C VAL A 138 -7.56 -8.36 -4.43
N ARG A 139 -7.58 -7.03 -4.29
CA ARG A 139 -8.49 -6.12 -5.02
C ARG A 139 -7.74 -5.23 -6.00
#